data_633cd9e9ac4ef4bb0fcce757cef8fba3
#
_entry.id   633cd9e9ac4ef4bb0fcce757cef8fba3
#
_cell.length_a   1.000
_cell.length_b   1.000
_cell.length_c   1.000
_cell.angle_alpha   90.00
_cell.angle_beta   90.00
_cell.angle_gamma   90.00
#
_symmetry.space_group_name_H-M   'P 1'
#
loop_
_entity.id
_entity.type
_entity.pdbx_description
1 polymer ?
#
loop_
_entity_poly.entity_id
_entity_poly.type
_entity_poly.pdbx_seq_one_letter_code
_entity_poly.pdbx_strand_id
1 'polypeptide(L)'
;MDSPFLYNKFVTGNHFIGRKDDCNILGNLLFQGENVAIWEPFGTGKKSLVHQVLTRMKVSGVRFSAGTMTALDIRSAEVFVKRLATAVIRMVCSTPDEYETVVAKYLAGTHFVFDRKAFADSDAILSTNWDLDDNDLRAALKVPYFLASGRQEKLCLIIEEFQNIDLAEDGEKVFTLMESVMDEMKQLGMKNFSYLFLGSQVNAMNDIFVKRHYFYRRVQRLKLSPVEEREIVEHIIKGFLAGGKVADRDLISGACRLLRCNLFYINHFTSICDSLSKGYIMEPVMLEALQTLIAIHTGRFVATVNDLTTFQVSLLKAVIDGHVKFSASEVIRKYSLNSSANVRRLKDALMKKEIITFVGDEERPVILDPLFEYWLKNTYFKKRQ
;
A
#
# COMPACT_ATOMS: atom_id res chain seq x y z
N MET A 1 7.14 -24.75 -17.13
CA MET A 1 6.36 -23.53 -17.43
C MET A 1 6.16 -22.77 -16.14
N ASP A 2 6.34 -21.46 -16.18
CA ASP A 2 6.07 -20.63 -14.99
C ASP A 2 4.57 -20.64 -14.69
N SER A 3 4.21 -20.66 -13.41
CA SER A 3 2.80 -20.62 -13.00
C SER A 3 2.12 -19.36 -13.54
N PRO A 4 0.88 -19.46 -14.06
CA PRO A 4 0.13 -18.28 -14.52
C PRO A 4 -0.30 -17.38 -13.35
N PHE A 5 -0.16 -17.82 -12.10
CA PHE A 5 -0.60 -17.13 -10.90
C PHE A 5 0.55 -16.37 -10.24
N LEU A 6 0.58 -15.05 -10.48
CA LEU A 6 1.66 -14.16 -10.00
C LEU A 6 1.22 -13.47 -8.71
N TYR A 7 1.96 -13.67 -7.62
CA TYR A 7 1.64 -13.09 -6.30
C TYR A 7 2.75 -12.23 -5.69
N ASN A 8 4.00 -12.38 -6.16
CA ASN A 8 5.17 -11.71 -5.59
C ASN A 8 5.58 -10.42 -6.32
N LYS A 9 4.79 -10.00 -7.30
CA LYS A 9 5.01 -8.79 -8.09
C LYS A 9 3.68 -8.16 -8.51
N PHE A 10 3.72 -6.89 -8.93
CA PHE A 10 2.55 -6.28 -9.55
C PHE A 10 2.30 -6.90 -10.95
N VAL A 11 1.05 -6.86 -11.37
CA VAL A 11 0.59 -7.43 -12.65
C VAL A 11 -0.14 -6.38 -13.48
N THR A 12 -0.03 -6.52 -14.81
CA THR A 12 -0.73 -5.70 -15.81
C THR A 12 -1.26 -6.56 -16.95
N GLY A 13 -2.02 -5.96 -17.85
CA GLY A 13 -2.54 -6.66 -19.05
C GLY A 13 -3.45 -7.83 -18.70
N ASN A 14 -3.15 -9.00 -19.24
CA ASN A 14 -3.99 -10.21 -19.09
C ASN A 14 -4.01 -10.78 -17.65
N HIS A 15 -3.06 -10.42 -16.82
CA HIS A 15 -3.03 -10.83 -15.41
C HIS A 15 -3.74 -9.84 -14.49
N PHE A 16 -4.17 -8.68 -15.00
CA PHE A 16 -4.90 -7.69 -14.23
C PHE A 16 -6.40 -7.98 -14.27
N ILE A 17 -7.04 -8.08 -13.09
CA ILE A 17 -8.42 -8.51 -12.93
C ILE A 17 -9.29 -7.31 -12.53
N GLY A 18 -10.39 -7.09 -13.25
CA GLY A 18 -11.43 -6.15 -12.86
C GLY A 18 -11.02 -4.67 -12.82
N ARG A 19 -11.68 -3.89 -11.98
CA ARG A 19 -11.37 -2.50 -11.64
C ARG A 19 -11.22 -1.53 -12.82
N LYS A 20 -12.02 -1.73 -13.86
CA LYS A 20 -11.98 -0.85 -15.04
C LYS A 20 -12.27 0.60 -14.68
N ASP A 21 -13.25 0.82 -13.80
CA ASP A 21 -13.66 2.15 -13.37
C ASP A 21 -12.60 2.81 -12.50
N ASP A 22 -11.99 2.06 -11.54
CA ASP A 22 -10.87 2.57 -10.74
C ASP A 22 -9.71 2.99 -11.64
N CYS A 23 -9.40 2.21 -12.70
CA CYS A 23 -8.39 2.57 -13.69
C CYS A 23 -8.74 3.87 -14.43
N ASN A 24 -9.99 4.05 -14.84
CA ASN A 24 -10.44 5.24 -15.55
C ASN A 24 -10.41 6.47 -14.63
N ILE A 25 -10.88 6.33 -13.39
CA ILE A 25 -10.86 7.40 -12.38
C ILE A 25 -9.41 7.83 -12.09
N LEU A 26 -8.52 6.88 -11.77
CA LEU A 26 -7.13 7.20 -11.48
C LEU A 26 -6.43 7.84 -12.68
N GLY A 27 -6.64 7.29 -13.88
CA GLY A 27 -6.07 7.85 -15.12
C GLY A 27 -6.51 9.30 -15.37
N ASN A 28 -7.80 9.59 -15.18
CA ASN A 28 -8.34 10.95 -15.33
C ASN A 28 -7.77 11.91 -14.28
N LEU A 29 -7.69 11.50 -13.01
CA LEU A 29 -7.12 12.33 -11.94
C LEU A 29 -5.65 12.68 -12.22
N LEU A 30 -4.83 11.70 -12.59
CA LEU A 30 -3.43 11.92 -12.94
C LEU A 30 -3.27 12.79 -14.19
N PHE A 31 -4.14 12.60 -15.19
CA PHE A 31 -4.15 13.44 -16.40
C PHE A 31 -4.50 14.90 -16.07
N GLN A 32 -5.39 15.15 -15.11
CA GLN A 32 -5.74 16.48 -14.64
C GLN A 32 -4.66 17.12 -13.75
N GLY A 33 -3.66 16.34 -13.30
CA GLY A 33 -2.62 16.81 -12.37
C GLY A 33 -3.07 16.84 -10.92
N GLU A 34 -4.07 16.02 -10.56
CA GLU A 34 -4.54 15.88 -9.19
C GLU A 34 -3.61 14.96 -8.38
N ASN A 35 -3.40 15.31 -7.11
CA ASN A 35 -2.75 14.42 -6.17
C ASN A 35 -3.75 13.38 -5.68
N VAL A 36 -3.32 12.12 -5.60
CA VAL A 36 -4.19 10.99 -5.23
C VAL A 36 -3.58 10.19 -4.08
N ALA A 37 -4.42 9.69 -3.18
CA ALA A 37 -4.02 8.74 -2.16
C ALA A 37 -4.87 7.47 -2.26
N ILE A 38 -4.20 6.31 -2.21
CA ILE A 38 -4.81 4.98 -2.23
C ILE A 38 -4.27 4.20 -1.04
N TRP A 39 -5.16 3.84 -0.10
CA TRP A 39 -4.78 2.98 1.01
C TRP A 39 -5.83 1.90 1.23
N GLU A 40 -5.36 0.68 1.19
CA GLU A 40 -6.13 -0.55 1.38
C GLU A 40 -5.22 -1.58 2.04
N PRO A 41 -5.74 -2.62 2.66
CA PRO A 41 -4.92 -3.68 3.24
C PRO A 41 -3.93 -4.29 2.25
N PHE A 42 -2.92 -4.97 2.77
CA PHE A 42 -1.96 -5.70 1.95
C PHE A 42 -2.66 -6.72 1.04
N GLY A 43 -2.13 -6.89 -0.17
CA GLY A 43 -2.59 -7.92 -1.11
C GLY A 43 -3.83 -7.55 -1.94
N THR A 44 -4.36 -6.33 -1.81
CA THR A 44 -5.55 -5.87 -2.55
C THR A 44 -5.28 -5.42 -3.99
N GLY A 45 -4.02 -5.36 -4.44
CA GLY A 45 -3.66 -5.03 -5.82
C GLY A 45 -3.46 -3.53 -6.12
N LYS A 46 -3.20 -2.69 -5.11
CA LYS A 46 -2.92 -1.24 -5.28
C LYS A 46 -1.84 -0.95 -6.33
N LYS A 47 -0.67 -1.59 -6.19
CA LYS A 47 0.46 -1.40 -7.14
C LYS A 47 0.09 -1.85 -8.56
N SER A 48 -0.62 -2.97 -8.68
CA SER A 48 -1.09 -3.47 -9.98
C SER A 48 -2.01 -2.48 -10.68
N LEU A 49 -2.94 -1.85 -9.93
CA LEU A 49 -3.81 -0.81 -10.47
C LEU A 49 -2.99 0.37 -11.01
N VAL A 50 -2.05 0.87 -10.22
CA VAL A 50 -1.19 2.00 -10.62
C VAL A 50 -0.42 1.67 -11.90
N HIS A 51 0.28 0.54 -11.93
CA HIS A 51 1.06 0.14 -13.10
C HIS A 51 0.18 -0.12 -14.34
N GLN A 52 -1.04 -0.66 -14.14
CA GLN A 52 -2.01 -0.84 -15.23
C GLN A 52 -2.42 0.52 -15.83
N VAL A 53 -2.69 1.52 -14.98
CA VAL A 53 -3.05 2.88 -15.44
C VAL A 53 -1.88 3.53 -16.16
N LEU A 54 -0.67 3.49 -15.59
CA LEU A 54 0.52 4.05 -16.23
C LEU A 54 0.80 3.40 -17.59
N THR A 55 0.62 2.09 -17.71
CA THR A 55 0.76 1.37 -18.98
C THR A 55 -0.28 1.86 -20.00
N ARG A 56 -1.55 2.03 -19.60
CA ARG A 56 -2.59 2.56 -20.48
C ARG A 56 -2.29 3.99 -20.94
N MET A 57 -1.83 4.85 -20.04
CA MET A 57 -1.45 6.23 -20.38
C MET A 57 -0.31 6.29 -21.41
N LYS A 58 0.70 5.44 -21.26
CA LYS A 58 1.79 5.32 -22.26
C LYS A 58 1.28 4.87 -23.62
N VAL A 59 0.41 3.85 -23.65
CA VAL A 59 -0.17 3.32 -24.91
C VAL A 59 -1.06 4.37 -25.60
N SER A 60 -1.77 5.22 -24.84
CA SER A 60 -2.60 6.29 -25.41
C SER A 60 -1.80 7.51 -25.90
N GLY A 61 -0.47 7.48 -25.86
CA GLY A 61 0.40 8.55 -26.39
C GLY A 61 0.48 9.80 -25.52
N VAL A 62 0.03 9.74 -24.27
CA VAL A 62 0.18 10.86 -23.32
C VAL A 62 1.67 11.01 -22.97
N ARG A 63 2.22 12.23 -23.09
CA ARG A 63 3.56 12.55 -22.58
C ARG A 63 3.53 12.54 -21.06
N PHE A 64 4.05 11.46 -20.50
CA PHE A 64 3.92 11.19 -19.08
C PHE A 64 5.13 10.38 -18.60
N SER A 65 5.73 10.82 -17.50
CA SER A 65 6.77 10.08 -16.79
C SER A 65 6.36 9.84 -15.34
N ALA A 66 6.67 8.67 -14.83
CA ALA A 66 6.40 8.30 -13.44
C ALA A 66 7.65 7.74 -12.78
N GLY A 67 7.90 8.17 -11.56
CA GLY A 67 8.91 7.61 -10.66
C GLY A 67 8.28 7.03 -9.41
N THR A 68 9.03 6.17 -8.74
CA THR A 68 8.58 5.55 -7.49
C THR A 68 9.66 5.70 -6.43
N MET A 69 9.25 6.04 -5.23
CA MET A 69 10.08 5.95 -4.02
C MET A 69 9.32 5.24 -2.91
N THR A 70 10.03 4.60 -2.00
CA THR A 70 9.44 4.02 -0.79
C THR A 70 9.75 4.89 0.43
N ALA A 71 8.76 5.01 1.31
CA ALA A 71 8.93 5.67 2.61
C ALA A 71 9.22 4.68 3.76
N LEU A 72 9.49 3.41 3.46
CA LEU A 72 9.56 2.33 4.45
C LEU A 72 10.62 2.57 5.54
N ASP A 73 11.74 3.18 5.20
CA ASP A 73 12.89 3.40 6.10
C ASP A 73 13.25 4.90 6.27
N ILE A 74 12.33 5.79 5.96
CA ILE A 74 12.51 7.23 6.18
C ILE A 74 12.39 7.53 7.66
N ARG A 75 13.41 8.23 8.22
CA ARG A 75 13.49 8.59 9.64
C ARG A 75 13.60 10.08 9.91
N SER A 76 13.82 10.90 8.86
CA SER A 76 13.90 12.36 8.96
C SER A 76 13.39 13.05 7.70
N ALA A 77 13.02 14.33 7.81
CA ALA A 77 12.65 15.18 6.69
C ALA A 77 13.78 15.30 5.66
N GLU A 78 15.01 15.38 6.12
CA GLU A 78 16.20 15.42 5.26
C GLU A 78 16.27 14.19 4.33
N VAL A 79 16.17 12.98 4.90
CA VAL A 79 16.18 11.73 4.12
C VAL A 79 15.02 11.70 3.14
N PHE A 80 13.84 12.16 3.57
CA PHE A 80 12.66 12.21 2.72
C PHE A 80 12.88 13.11 1.50
N VAL A 81 13.29 14.36 1.69
CA VAL A 81 13.44 15.30 0.57
C VAL A 81 14.59 14.93 -0.36
N LYS A 82 15.69 14.36 0.15
CA LYS A 82 16.79 13.85 -0.67
C LYS A 82 16.33 12.72 -1.59
N ARG A 83 15.58 11.75 -1.07
CA ARG A 83 15.01 10.66 -1.88
C ARG A 83 13.95 11.15 -2.85
N LEU A 84 13.08 12.05 -2.42
CA LEU A 84 12.06 12.65 -3.28
C LEU A 84 12.70 13.37 -4.47
N ALA A 85 13.63 14.28 -4.21
CA ALA A 85 14.34 15.01 -5.27
C ALA A 85 15.11 14.06 -6.19
N THR A 86 15.81 13.06 -5.63
CA THR A 86 16.49 12.03 -6.41
C THR A 86 15.52 11.27 -7.32
N ALA A 87 14.41 10.78 -6.79
CA ALA A 87 13.42 10.02 -7.57
C ALA A 87 12.84 10.85 -8.71
N VAL A 88 12.54 12.13 -8.45
CA VAL A 88 11.99 13.04 -9.46
C VAL A 88 13.03 13.39 -10.53
N ILE A 89 14.26 13.69 -10.15
CA ILE A 89 15.32 14.01 -11.11
C ILE A 89 15.60 12.78 -12.00
N ARG A 90 15.62 11.58 -11.43
CA ARG A 90 15.78 10.32 -12.19
C ARG A 90 14.65 10.04 -13.19
N MET A 91 13.46 10.58 -13.02
CA MET A 91 12.39 10.47 -14.02
C MET A 91 12.73 11.17 -15.34
N VAL A 92 13.56 12.21 -15.29
CA VAL A 92 13.75 13.14 -16.40
C VAL A 92 15.19 13.24 -16.88
N CYS A 93 16.16 12.73 -16.12
CA CYS A 93 17.59 12.77 -16.43
C CYS A 93 18.15 11.34 -16.48
N SER A 94 19.08 11.11 -17.40
CA SER A 94 19.72 9.80 -17.61
C SER A 94 21.23 9.82 -17.41
N THR A 95 21.85 10.98 -17.50
CA THR A 95 23.30 11.14 -17.42
C THR A 95 23.71 12.00 -16.21
N PRO A 96 24.93 11.81 -15.66
CA PRO A 96 25.42 12.64 -14.55
C PRO A 96 25.41 14.14 -14.85
N ASP A 97 25.74 14.53 -16.07
CA ASP A 97 25.83 15.94 -16.47
C ASP A 97 24.44 16.60 -16.52
N GLU A 98 23.40 15.84 -16.95
CA GLU A 98 22.00 16.32 -16.86
C GLU A 98 21.58 16.51 -15.42
N TYR A 99 21.95 15.61 -14.50
CA TYR A 99 21.66 15.72 -13.08
C TYR A 99 22.31 16.96 -12.46
N GLU A 100 23.61 17.17 -12.73
CA GLU A 100 24.35 18.32 -12.25
C GLU A 100 23.70 19.62 -12.72
N THR A 101 23.31 19.69 -14.00
CA THR A 101 22.58 20.84 -14.57
C THR A 101 21.25 21.09 -13.86
N VAL A 102 20.48 20.04 -13.56
CA VAL A 102 19.19 20.17 -12.86
C VAL A 102 19.39 20.65 -11.43
N VAL A 103 20.34 20.07 -10.69
CA VAL A 103 20.66 20.49 -9.32
C VAL A 103 21.15 21.93 -9.29
N ALA A 104 22.09 22.31 -10.17
CA ALA A 104 22.57 23.67 -10.27
C ALA A 104 21.46 24.70 -10.61
N LYS A 105 20.47 24.29 -11.39
CA LYS A 105 19.36 25.16 -11.81
C LYS A 105 18.26 25.31 -10.75
N TYR A 106 17.81 24.20 -10.16
CA TYR A 106 16.60 24.19 -9.33
C TYR A 106 16.88 24.13 -7.83
N LEU A 107 18.10 23.78 -7.43
CA LEU A 107 18.57 23.79 -6.05
C LEU A 107 19.70 24.80 -5.82
N ALA A 108 19.83 25.79 -6.73
CA ALA A 108 20.77 26.89 -6.56
C ALA A 108 20.47 27.67 -5.27
N GLY A 109 21.52 28.00 -4.50
CA GLY A 109 21.39 28.74 -3.23
C GLY A 109 20.86 27.90 -2.06
N THR A 110 20.77 26.59 -2.24
CA THR A 110 20.50 25.62 -1.15
C THR A 110 21.79 24.92 -0.71
N HIS A 111 21.68 24.16 0.37
CA HIS A 111 22.80 23.34 0.86
C HIS A 111 22.92 21.98 0.15
N PHE A 112 22.09 21.70 -0.87
CA PHE A 112 22.19 20.47 -1.66
C PHE A 112 23.36 20.52 -2.64
N VAL A 113 24.07 19.38 -2.72
CA VAL A 113 25.18 19.15 -3.66
C VAL A 113 24.93 17.85 -4.40
N PHE A 114 25.17 17.84 -5.71
CA PHE A 114 25.10 16.61 -6.50
C PHE A 114 26.27 15.70 -6.16
N ASP A 115 25.97 14.50 -5.70
CA ASP A 115 26.98 13.47 -5.46
C ASP A 115 27.17 12.58 -6.68
N ARG A 116 28.16 12.95 -7.51
CA ARG A 116 28.48 12.22 -8.72
C ARG A 116 28.96 10.79 -8.46
N LYS A 117 29.53 10.50 -7.29
CA LYS A 117 29.99 9.15 -6.92
C LYS A 117 28.80 8.25 -6.53
N ALA A 118 27.80 8.82 -5.87
CA ALA A 118 26.58 8.12 -5.49
C ALA A 118 25.62 7.88 -6.65
N PHE A 119 25.86 8.47 -7.83
CA PHE A 119 24.94 8.41 -8.97
C PHE A 119 24.59 7.00 -9.42
N ALA A 120 25.58 6.09 -9.46
CA ALA A 120 25.40 4.72 -9.97
C ALA A 120 24.68 3.82 -8.96
N ASP A 121 24.95 3.96 -7.67
CA ASP A 121 24.69 2.93 -6.67
C ASP A 121 23.76 3.37 -5.53
N SER A 122 23.29 4.63 -5.50
CA SER A 122 22.55 5.17 -4.37
C SER A 122 21.14 5.64 -4.73
N ASP A 123 20.21 5.41 -3.81
CA ASP A 123 18.86 6.01 -3.85
C ASP A 123 18.86 7.51 -3.51
N ALA A 124 19.99 8.05 -3.03
CA ALA A 124 20.18 9.45 -2.73
C ALA A 124 21.44 9.98 -3.44
N ILE A 125 21.23 10.67 -4.57
CA ILE A 125 22.29 11.32 -5.34
C ILE A 125 22.60 12.75 -4.89
N LEU A 126 21.88 13.22 -3.89
CA LEU A 126 22.08 14.51 -3.27
C LEU A 126 22.79 14.33 -1.93
N SER A 127 23.95 14.94 -1.78
CA SER A 127 24.57 15.18 -0.49
C SER A 127 24.31 16.61 -0.03
N THR A 128 24.78 16.96 1.16
CA THR A 128 24.64 18.31 1.70
C THR A 128 26.01 18.82 2.16
N ASN A 129 26.26 20.09 1.93
CA ASN A 129 27.47 20.76 2.42
C ASN A 129 27.27 21.40 3.80
N TRP A 130 26.05 21.44 4.31
CA TRP A 130 25.66 21.94 5.62
C TRP A 130 24.35 21.29 6.06
N ASP A 131 23.91 21.54 7.29
CA ASP A 131 22.61 21.11 7.80
C ASP A 131 21.47 21.79 7.01
N LEU A 132 20.44 21.03 6.66
CA LEU A 132 19.32 21.53 5.89
C LEU A 132 18.39 22.39 6.74
N ASP A 133 18.02 23.54 6.22
CA ASP A 133 16.99 24.40 6.77
C ASP A 133 15.63 24.22 6.07
N ASP A 134 14.62 24.99 6.50
CA ASP A 134 13.28 24.92 5.93
C ASP A 134 13.23 25.38 4.47
N ASN A 135 14.14 26.28 4.06
CA ASN A 135 14.22 26.73 2.67
C ASN A 135 14.75 25.62 1.76
N ASP A 136 15.75 24.87 2.24
CA ASP A 136 16.27 23.70 1.54
C ASP A 136 15.18 22.63 1.33
N LEU A 137 14.47 22.30 2.41
CA LEU A 137 13.37 21.32 2.35
C LEU A 137 12.28 21.78 1.37
N ARG A 138 11.90 23.03 1.43
CA ARG A 138 10.92 23.62 0.49
C ARG A 138 11.42 23.61 -0.95
N ALA A 139 12.68 23.97 -1.17
CA ALA A 139 13.27 23.97 -2.50
C ALA A 139 13.22 22.58 -3.13
N ALA A 140 13.62 21.55 -2.39
CA ALA A 140 13.53 20.15 -2.84
C ALA A 140 12.09 19.73 -3.19
N LEU A 141 11.10 20.11 -2.37
CA LEU A 141 9.69 19.83 -2.62
C LEU A 141 9.11 20.56 -3.83
N LYS A 142 9.71 21.67 -4.28
CA LYS A 142 9.31 22.44 -5.48
C LYS A 142 9.91 21.87 -6.76
N VAL A 143 11.04 21.18 -6.71
CA VAL A 143 11.75 20.63 -7.88
C VAL A 143 10.81 19.85 -8.83
N PRO A 144 9.91 18.97 -8.35
CA PRO A 144 9.01 18.22 -9.24
C PRO A 144 8.14 19.13 -10.13
N TYR A 145 7.61 20.20 -9.56
CA TYR A 145 6.71 21.11 -10.25
C TYR A 145 7.45 21.94 -11.33
N PHE A 146 8.64 22.43 -11.00
CA PHE A 146 9.47 23.16 -11.95
C PHE A 146 9.96 22.28 -13.10
N LEU A 147 10.35 21.04 -12.81
CA LEU A 147 10.74 20.07 -13.83
C LEU A 147 9.59 19.75 -14.78
N ALA A 148 8.41 19.46 -14.25
CA ALA A 148 7.22 19.16 -15.03
C ALA A 148 6.81 20.34 -15.92
N SER A 149 6.84 21.56 -15.38
CA SER A 149 6.53 22.78 -16.12
C SER A 149 7.56 23.07 -17.23
N GLY A 150 8.85 22.95 -16.92
CA GLY A 150 9.93 23.23 -17.88
C GLY A 150 9.97 22.25 -19.06
N ARG A 151 9.50 21.02 -18.88
CA ARG A 151 9.45 19.98 -19.91
C ARG A 151 8.11 19.90 -20.64
N GLN A 152 7.09 20.60 -20.17
CA GLN A 152 5.71 20.48 -20.67
C GLN A 152 5.23 19.01 -20.70
N GLU A 153 5.61 18.25 -19.70
CA GLU A 153 5.34 16.84 -19.54
C GLU A 153 4.60 16.61 -18.22
N LYS A 154 3.69 15.63 -18.19
CA LYS A 154 3.05 15.20 -16.94
C LYS A 154 4.03 14.32 -16.15
N LEU A 155 4.32 14.70 -14.92
CA LEU A 155 5.13 13.91 -14.01
C LEU A 155 4.28 13.40 -12.86
N CYS A 156 4.51 12.16 -12.44
CA CYS A 156 3.87 11.57 -11.27
C CYS A 156 4.91 10.91 -10.37
N LEU A 157 4.98 11.31 -9.11
CA LEU A 157 5.78 10.62 -8.11
C LEU A 157 4.89 9.72 -7.25
N ILE A 158 5.16 8.43 -7.31
CA ILE A 158 4.52 7.41 -6.49
C ILE A 158 5.34 7.26 -5.21
N ILE A 159 4.71 7.53 -4.07
CA ILE A 159 5.32 7.34 -2.74
C ILE A 159 4.66 6.14 -2.09
N GLU A 160 5.40 5.03 -2.01
CA GLU A 160 4.94 3.79 -1.39
C GLU A 160 5.15 3.82 0.12
N GLU A 161 4.20 3.20 0.84
CA GLU A 161 4.19 3.11 2.31
C GLU A 161 4.30 4.49 2.99
N PHE A 162 3.53 5.45 2.45
CA PHE A 162 3.56 6.87 2.82
C PHE A 162 3.36 7.08 4.32
N GLN A 163 2.58 6.24 5.00
CA GLN A 163 2.33 6.33 6.44
C GLN A 163 3.61 6.24 7.28
N ASN A 164 4.71 5.68 6.75
CA ASN A 164 5.94 5.57 7.51
C ASN A 164 6.66 6.91 7.73
N ILE A 165 6.30 7.93 6.96
CA ILE A 165 6.82 9.31 7.20
C ILE A 165 6.40 9.81 8.58
N ASP A 166 5.23 9.40 9.06
CA ASP A 166 4.73 9.75 10.40
C ASP A 166 5.56 9.13 11.56
N LEU A 167 6.42 8.15 11.25
CA LEU A 167 7.35 7.54 12.20
C LEU A 167 8.69 8.31 12.30
N ALA A 168 8.93 9.28 11.41
CA ALA A 168 10.09 10.14 11.48
C ALA A 168 9.95 11.16 12.63
N GLU A 169 11.06 11.56 13.25
CA GLU A 169 11.08 12.55 14.35
C GLU A 169 10.38 13.86 13.97
N ASP A 170 10.53 14.26 12.71
CA ASP A 170 9.99 15.48 12.12
C ASP A 170 8.94 15.21 11.02
N GLY A 171 8.24 14.08 11.08
CA GLY A 171 7.25 13.66 10.08
C GLY A 171 6.12 14.66 9.87
N GLU A 172 5.60 15.25 10.94
CA GLU A 172 4.57 16.32 10.85
C GLU A 172 5.08 17.56 10.12
N LYS A 173 6.37 17.89 10.27
CA LYS A 173 7.01 18.98 9.53
C LYS A 173 6.99 18.69 8.02
N VAL A 174 7.28 17.44 7.61
CA VAL A 174 7.20 17.02 6.20
C VAL A 174 5.79 17.24 5.66
N PHE A 175 4.75 16.80 6.36
CA PHE A 175 3.38 16.97 5.91
C PHE A 175 3.02 18.45 5.75
N THR A 176 3.32 19.27 6.75
CA THR A 176 3.04 20.72 6.73
C THR A 176 3.76 21.43 5.60
N LEU A 177 5.04 21.10 5.36
CA LEU A 177 5.82 21.68 4.26
C LEU A 177 5.27 21.26 2.89
N MET A 178 4.91 19.97 2.72
CA MET A 178 4.29 19.47 1.50
C MET A 178 2.97 20.19 1.21
N GLU A 179 2.09 20.36 2.19
CA GLU A 179 0.84 21.10 2.03
C GLU A 179 1.08 22.54 1.58
N SER A 180 2.00 23.24 2.26
CA SER A 180 2.37 24.62 1.93
C SER A 180 2.91 24.76 0.51
N VAL A 181 3.77 23.82 0.07
CA VAL A 181 4.30 23.81 -1.30
C VAL A 181 3.21 23.48 -2.31
N MET A 182 2.32 22.52 -2.03
CA MET A 182 1.19 22.21 -2.91
C MET A 182 0.30 23.43 -3.13
N ASP A 183 -0.01 24.19 -2.08
CA ASP A 183 -0.82 25.41 -2.19
C ASP A 183 -0.12 26.49 -3.00
N GLU A 184 1.16 26.73 -2.75
CA GLU A 184 1.97 27.69 -3.50
C GLU A 184 2.03 27.33 -4.99
N MET A 185 2.30 26.06 -5.32
CA MET A 185 2.39 25.62 -6.71
C MET A 185 1.02 25.65 -7.41
N LYS A 186 -0.05 25.37 -6.70
CA LYS A 186 -1.42 25.51 -7.21
C LYS A 186 -1.77 26.95 -7.54
N GLN A 187 -1.39 27.90 -6.68
CA GLN A 187 -1.59 29.33 -6.93
C GLN A 187 -0.82 29.82 -8.17
N LEU A 188 0.37 29.24 -8.42
CA LEU A 188 1.17 29.51 -9.62
C LEU A 188 0.64 28.78 -10.88
N GLY A 189 -0.46 28.03 -10.77
CA GLY A 189 -1.06 27.30 -11.90
C GLY A 189 -0.25 26.08 -12.37
N MET A 190 0.66 25.55 -11.56
CA MET A 190 1.51 24.40 -11.90
C MET A 190 0.75 23.09 -11.72
N LYS A 191 0.16 22.55 -12.81
CA LYS A 191 -0.71 21.37 -12.83
C LYS A 191 -0.10 20.14 -13.55
N ASN A 192 1.19 20.18 -13.86
CA ASN A 192 1.82 19.09 -14.61
C ASN A 192 2.52 18.05 -13.72
N PHE A 193 2.44 18.20 -12.41
CA PHE A 193 2.98 17.26 -11.44
C PHE A 193 1.90 16.75 -10.49
N SER A 194 1.95 15.45 -10.18
CA SER A 194 1.04 14.81 -9.22
C SER A 194 1.82 13.94 -8.24
N TYR A 195 1.42 13.96 -6.99
CA TYR A 195 1.77 12.92 -6.02
C TYR A 195 0.73 11.79 -6.06
N LEU A 196 1.22 10.55 -5.98
CA LEU A 196 0.39 9.37 -5.76
C LEU A 196 0.86 8.65 -4.49
N PHE A 197 0.12 8.82 -3.40
CA PHE A 197 0.43 8.24 -2.10
C PHE A 197 -0.18 6.84 -1.99
N LEU A 198 0.64 5.83 -1.73
CA LEU A 198 0.20 4.46 -1.48
C LEU A 198 0.49 4.07 -0.04
N GLY A 199 -0.51 3.49 0.63
CA GLY A 199 -0.38 2.98 1.99
C GLY A 199 -0.97 1.57 2.14
N SER A 200 -0.32 0.72 2.92
CA SER A 200 -0.83 -0.61 3.28
C SER A 200 -1.38 -0.65 4.71
N GLN A 201 -0.99 0.27 5.56
CA GLN A 201 -1.46 0.43 6.93
C GLN A 201 -2.68 1.36 6.94
N VAL A 202 -3.87 0.74 6.94
CA VAL A 202 -5.15 1.44 6.74
C VAL A 202 -5.44 2.42 7.86
N ASN A 203 -5.18 2.02 9.11
CA ASN A 203 -5.46 2.86 10.27
C ASN A 203 -4.50 4.05 10.36
N ALA A 204 -3.21 3.84 10.04
CA ALA A 204 -2.22 4.92 10.01
C ALA A 204 -2.53 5.94 8.90
N MET A 205 -2.89 5.49 7.69
CA MET A 205 -3.32 6.38 6.62
C MET A 205 -4.62 7.13 6.97
N ASN A 206 -5.59 6.46 7.60
CA ASN A 206 -6.80 7.13 8.09
C ASN A 206 -6.46 8.18 9.18
N ASP A 207 -5.48 7.91 10.02
CA ASP A 207 -5.04 8.88 11.02
C ASP A 207 -4.49 10.15 10.37
N ILE A 208 -3.59 10.01 9.40
CA ILE A 208 -2.99 11.14 8.67
C ILE A 208 -4.05 11.92 7.89
N PHE A 209 -4.78 11.27 6.98
CA PHE A 209 -5.63 11.95 6.00
C PHE A 209 -7.04 12.29 6.53
N VAL A 210 -7.57 11.50 7.46
CA VAL A 210 -8.97 11.65 7.90
C VAL A 210 -9.06 12.27 9.28
N LYS A 211 -8.31 11.78 10.29
CA LYS A 211 -8.42 12.28 11.67
C LYS A 211 -7.64 13.59 11.88
N ARG A 212 -6.39 13.63 11.45
CA ARG A 212 -5.54 14.84 11.57
C ARG A 212 -5.73 15.83 10.43
N HIS A 213 -6.49 15.44 9.38
CA HIS A 213 -6.83 16.26 8.23
C HIS A 213 -5.64 16.78 7.43
N TYR A 214 -4.48 16.14 7.47
CA TYR A 214 -3.40 16.48 6.55
C TYR A 214 -3.83 16.27 5.11
N PHE A 215 -3.39 17.16 4.22
CA PHE A 215 -3.69 17.18 2.79
C PHE A 215 -5.18 17.37 2.45
N TYR A 216 -5.97 17.88 3.39
CA TYR A 216 -7.39 18.15 3.16
C TYR A 216 -7.58 19.09 1.95
N ARG A 217 -8.46 18.73 1.02
CA ARG A 217 -8.71 19.41 -0.26
C ARG A 217 -7.50 19.54 -1.21
N ARG A 218 -6.37 18.89 -0.92
CA ARG A 218 -5.16 18.89 -1.75
C ARG A 218 -4.91 17.53 -2.38
N VAL A 219 -5.48 16.48 -1.79
CA VAL A 219 -5.32 15.09 -2.22
C VAL A 219 -6.68 14.44 -2.32
N GLN A 220 -6.94 13.77 -3.44
CA GLN A 220 -8.16 13.00 -3.68
C GLN A 220 -7.96 11.57 -3.17
N ARG A 221 -8.85 11.08 -2.32
CA ARG A 221 -8.85 9.67 -1.92
C ARG A 221 -9.51 8.82 -3.01
N LEU A 222 -8.80 7.85 -3.54
CA LEU A 222 -9.37 6.79 -4.35
C LEU A 222 -9.50 5.53 -3.49
N LYS A 223 -10.71 5.18 -3.10
CA LYS A 223 -11.03 3.90 -2.46
C LYS A 223 -11.19 2.86 -3.55
N LEU A 224 -10.46 1.75 -3.46
CA LEU A 224 -10.53 0.70 -4.46
C LEU A 224 -11.83 -0.09 -4.37
N SER A 225 -12.46 -0.31 -5.52
CA SER A 225 -13.59 -1.22 -5.64
C SER A 225 -13.14 -2.65 -5.36
N PRO A 226 -13.91 -3.45 -4.61
CA PRO A 226 -13.66 -4.88 -4.52
C PRO A 226 -13.64 -5.50 -5.92
N VAL A 227 -12.72 -6.45 -6.15
CA VAL A 227 -12.80 -7.26 -7.37
C VAL A 227 -13.90 -8.29 -7.19
N GLU A 228 -14.78 -8.40 -8.17
CA GLU A 228 -15.90 -9.34 -8.15
C GLU A 228 -15.39 -10.78 -8.04
N GLU A 229 -15.97 -11.59 -7.13
CA GLU A 229 -15.63 -13.00 -6.96
C GLU A 229 -15.67 -13.75 -8.30
N ARG A 230 -16.68 -13.46 -9.12
CA ARG A 230 -16.85 -14.07 -10.44
C ARG A 230 -15.65 -13.80 -11.36
N GLU A 231 -15.16 -12.56 -11.42
CA GLU A 231 -14.00 -12.20 -12.25
C GLU A 231 -12.73 -12.91 -11.80
N ILE A 232 -12.53 -13.05 -10.46
CA ILE A 232 -11.40 -13.79 -9.89
C ILE A 232 -11.50 -15.27 -10.27
N VAL A 233 -12.64 -15.89 -10.07
CA VAL A 233 -12.88 -17.32 -10.38
C VAL A 233 -12.64 -17.58 -11.88
N GLU A 234 -13.19 -16.71 -12.76
CA GLU A 234 -12.99 -16.86 -14.21
C GLU A 234 -11.50 -16.74 -14.61
N HIS A 235 -10.79 -15.80 -14.00
CA HIS A 235 -9.34 -15.65 -14.22
C HIS A 235 -8.56 -16.91 -13.79
N ILE A 236 -8.87 -17.45 -12.63
CA ILE A 236 -8.21 -18.66 -12.11
C ILE A 236 -8.50 -19.87 -13.00
N ILE A 237 -9.76 -20.10 -13.38
CA ILE A 237 -10.14 -21.21 -14.25
C ILE A 237 -9.41 -21.10 -15.60
N LYS A 238 -9.35 -19.91 -16.21
CA LYS A 238 -8.60 -19.69 -17.45
C LYS A 238 -7.10 -19.95 -17.26
N GLY A 239 -6.52 -19.56 -16.12
CA GLY A 239 -5.12 -19.82 -15.80
C GLY A 239 -4.81 -21.32 -15.71
N PHE A 240 -5.65 -22.10 -15.02
CA PHE A 240 -5.49 -23.55 -14.93
C PHE A 240 -5.67 -24.21 -16.31
N LEU A 241 -6.69 -23.81 -17.07
CA LEU A 241 -6.91 -24.37 -18.42
C LEU A 241 -5.73 -24.09 -19.35
N ALA A 242 -5.15 -22.90 -19.31
CA ALA A 242 -3.95 -22.57 -20.08
C ALA A 242 -2.73 -23.43 -19.68
N GLY A 243 -2.66 -23.88 -18.42
CA GLY A 243 -1.68 -24.84 -17.91
C GLY A 243 -2.06 -26.32 -18.16
N GLY A 244 -3.12 -26.61 -18.90
CA GLY A 244 -3.61 -27.97 -19.16
C GLY A 244 -4.26 -28.63 -17.93
N LYS A 245 -4.77 -27.84 -17.00
CA LYS A 245 -5.40 -28.32 -15.75
C LYS A 245 -6.85 -27.92 -15.67
N VAL A 246 -7.63 -28.69 -14.94
CA VAL A 246 -9.07 -28.46 -14.73
C VAL A 246 -9.33 -28.28 -13.23
N ALA A 247 -10.05 -27.23 -12.88
CA ALA A 247 -10.46 -26.95 -11.50
C ALA A 247 -11.97 -26.78 -11.41
N ASP A 248 -12.55 -27.25 -10.31
CA ASP A 248 -13.95 -27.06 -10.02
C ASP A 248 -14.23 -25.61 -9.64
N ARG A 249 -15.25 -25.00 -10.28
CA ARG A 249 -15.61 -23.58 -10.10
C ARG A 249 -16.06 -23.30 -8.67
N ASP A 250 -16.85 -24.19 -8.06
CA ASP A 250 -17.42 -23.98 -6.73
C ASP A 250 -16.34 -24.07 -5.65
N LEU A 251 -15.38 -24.97 -5.84
CA LEU A 251 -14.21 -25.08 -4.96
C LEU A 251 -13.35 -23.82 -5.01
N ILE A 252 -13.10 -23.28 -6.21
CA ILE A 252 -12.34 -22.00 -6.36
C ILE A 252 -13.12 -20.84 -5.73
N SER A 253 -14.45 -20.77 -5.94
CA SER A 253 -15.32 -19.80 -5.30
C SER A 253 -15.26 -19.89 -3.76
N GLY A 254 -15.29 -21.10 -3.21
CA GLY A 254 -15.09 -21.34 -1.78
C GLY A 254 -13.76 -20.78 -1.25
N ALA A 255 -12.67 -21.00 -1.98
CA ALA A 255 -11.35 -20.47 -1.63
C ALA A 255 -11.32 -18.92 -1.69
N CYS A 256 -11.97 -18.31 -2.70
CA CYS A 256 -12.10 -16.86 -2.81
C CYS A 256 -12.81 -16.25 -1.59
N ARG A 257 -13.90 -16.85 -1.15
CA ARG A 257 -14.65 -16.41 0.06
C ARG A 257 -13.83 -16.56 1.32
N LEU A 258 -13.17 -17.72 1.50
CA LEU A 258 -12.32 -17.98 2.65
C LEU A 258 -11.22 -16.94 2.79
N LEU A 259 -10.58 -16.56 1.69
CA LEU A 259 -9.51 -15.57 1.63
C LEU A 259 -10.03 -14.13 1.41
N ARG A 260 -11.35 -13.90 1.51
CA ARG A 260 -12.02 -12.61 1.32
C ARG A 260 -11.59 -11.89 0.03
N CYS A 261 -11.46 -12.62 -1.06
CA CYS A 261 -11.02 -12.11 -2.36
C CYS A 261 -9.70 -11.32 -2.32
N ASN A 262 -8.83 -11.60 -1.34
CA ASN A 262 -7.50 -11.00 -1.28
C ASN A 262 -6.62 -11.56 -2.40
N LEU A 263 -6.30 -10.73 -3.38
CA LEU A 263 -5.63 -11.14 -4.62
C LEU A 263 -4.25 -11.78 -4.40
N PHE A 264 -3.50 -11.31 -3.39
CA PHE A 264 -2.20 -11.88 -3.06
C PHE A 264 -2.35 -13.33 -2.57
N TYR A 265 -3.23 -13.56 -1.58
CA TYR A 265 -3.42 -14.89 -1.04
C TYR A 265 -4.06 -15.85 -2.03
N ILE A 266 -5.01 -15.38 -2.83
CA ILE A 266 -5.63 -16.18 -3.87
C ILE A 266 -4.62 -16.62 -4.91
N ASN A 267 -3.81 -15.72 -5.45
CA ASN A 267 -2.79 -16.08 -6.43
C ASN A 267 -1.71 -16.97 -5.83
N HIS A 268 -1.29 -16.75 -4.58
CA HIS A 268 -0.34 -17.62 -3.91
C HIS A 268 -0.92 -19.02 -3.69
N PHE A 269 -2.15 -19.12 -3.20
CA PHE A 269 -2.88 -20.37 -3.02
C PHE A 269 -3.02 -21.15 -4.35
N THR A 270 -3.45 -20.47 -5.41
CA THR A 270 -3.62 -21.12 -6.73
C THR A 270 -2.29 -21.51 -7.36
N SER A 271 -1.22 -20.76 -7.12
CA SER A 271 0.14 -21.14 -7.52
C SER A 271 0.61 -22.42 -6.80
N ILE A 272 0.26 -22.60 -5.52
CA ILE A 272 0.54 -23.84 -4.79
C ILE A 272 -0.29 -25.00 -5.37
N CYS A 273 -1.59 -24.80 -5.60
CA CYS A 273 -2.45 -25.80 -6.26
C CYS A 273 -1.88 -26.22 -7.62
N ASP A 274 -1.40 -25.24 -8.39
CA ASP A 274 -0.77 -25.47 -9.70
C ASP A 274 0.47 -26.37 -9.59
N SER A 275 1.26 -26.17 -8.55
CA SER A 275 2.47 -26.96 -8.30
C SER A 275 2.18 -28.40 -7.82
N LEU A 276 1.10 -28.60 -7.06
CA LEU A 276 0.73 -29.89 -6.47
C LEU A 276 0.02 -30.82 -7.45
N SER A 277 -0.59 -30.32 -8.52
CA SER A 277 -1.37 -31.14 -9.45
C SER A 277 -0.84 -31.06 -10.88
N LYS A 278 -0.95 -32.20 -11.59
CA LYS A 278 -0.62 -32.29 -13.03
C LYS A 278 -1.86 -32.25 -13.94
N GLY A 279 -3.07 -32.34 -13.39
CA GLY A 279 -4.28 -32.42 -14.19
C GLY A 279 -5.51 -31.83 -13.51
N TYR A 280 -6.01 -32.46 -12.47
CA TYR A 280 -7.25 -32.03 -11.82
C TYR A 280 -6.97 -31.37 -10.46
N ILE A 281 -7.52 -30.16 -10.27
CA ILE A 281 -7.49 -29.44 -8.99
C ILE A 281 -8.74 -29.84 -8.20
N MET A 282 -8.60 -30.88 -7.41
CA MET A 282 -9.65 -31.44 -6.59
C MET A 282 -9.54 -30.97 -5.14
N GLU A 283 -10.58 -31.19 -4.33
CA GLU A 283 -10.62 -30.74 -2.93
C GLU A 283 -9.39 -31.18 -2.11
N PRO A 284 -8.86 -32.42 -2.17
CA PRO A 284 -7.66 -32.82 -1.43
C PRO A 284 -6.44 -31.97 -1.77
N VAL A 285 -6.24 -31.59 -3.06
CA VAL A 285 -5.16 -30.74 -3.52
C VAL A 285 -5.32 -29.33 -2.95
N MET A 286 -6.55 -28.81 -2.90
CA MET A 286 -6.84 -27.51 -2.35
C MET A 286 -6.66 -27.45 -0.83
N LEU A 287 -7.01 -28.52 -0.11
CA LEU A 287 -6.76 -28.60 1.34
C LEU A 287 -5.26 -28.64 1.65
N GLU A 288 -4.48 -29.40 0.90
CA GLU A 288 -3.02 -29.43 1.02
C GLU A 288 -2.40 -28.07 0.69
N ALA A 289 -2.87 -27.42 -0.38
CA ALA A 289 -2.42 -26.08 -0.75
C ALA A 289 -2.74 -25.04 0.35
N LEU A 290 -3.92 -25.12 0.97
CA LEU A 290 -4.28 -24.22 2.07
C LEU A 290 -3.41 -24.46 3.31
N GLN A 291 -3.14 -25.71 3.65
CA GLN A 291 -2.22 -26.05 4.75
C GLN A 291 -0.81 -25.52 4.48
N THR A 292 -0.32 -25.68 3.25
CA THR A 292 0.98 -25.17 2.82
C THR A 292 1.02 -23.65 2.89
N LEU A 293 0.00 -22.95 2.39
CA LEU A 293 -0.11 -21.50 2.47
C LEU A 293 -0.07 -20.99 3.93
N ILE A 294 -0.83 -21.66 4.81
CA ILE A 294 -0.83 -21.34 6.24
C ILE A 294 0.55 -21.59 6.85
N ALA A 295 1.18 -22.72 6.55
CA ALA A 295 2.51 -23.06 7.07
C ALA A 295 3.56 -22.00 6.70
N ILE A 296 3.56 -21.54 5.44
CA ILE A 296 4.44 -20.46 4.95
C ILE A 296 4.28 -19.18 5.79
N HIS A 297 3.06 -18.82 6.17
CA HIS A 297 2.78 -17.58 6.90
C HIS A 297 2.75 -17.73 8.42
N THR A 298 2.79 -18.94 8.97
CA THR A 298 2.66 -19.22 10.42
C THR A 298 3.72 -18.49 11.25
N GLY A 299 4.96 -18.42 10.79
CA GLY A 299 6.03 -17.73 11.53
C GLY A 299 5.69 -16.25 11.78
N ARG A 300 5.19 -15.55 10.77
CA ARG A 300 4.72 -14.17 10.88
C ARG A 300 3.52 -14.04 11.83
N PHE A 301 2.57 -14.95 11.77
CA PHE A 301 1.39 -14.94 12.64
C PHE A 301 1.73 -15.16 14.10
N VAL A 302 2.62 -16.10 14.38
CA VAL A 302 3.14 -16.34 15.73
C VAL A 302 3.87 -15.12 16.26
N ALA A 303 4.74 -14.50 15.46
CA ALA A 303 5.43 -13.27 15.84
C ALA A 303 4.43 -12.15 16.17
N THR A 304 3.40 -11.97 15.33
CA THR A 304 2.35 -10.97 15.58
C THR A 304 1.65 -11.20 16.91
N VAL A 305 1.26 -12.46 17.22
CA VAL A 305 0.57 -12.76 18.49
C VAL A 305 1.50 -12.64 19.69
N ASN A 306 2.77 -13.02 19.56
CA ASN A 306 3.75 -12.89 20.63
C ASN A 306 4.06 -11.42 21.01
N ASP A 307 3.86 -10.50 20.08
CA ASP A 307 3.96 -9.05 20.31
C ASP A 307 2.72 -8.45 21.00
N LEU A 308 1.71 -9.26 21.30
CA LEU A 308 0.48 -8.84 21.97
C LEU A 308 0.52 -9.14 23.47
N THR A 309 -0.02 -8.21 24.25
CA THR A 309 -0.30 -8.48 25.67
C THR A 309 -1.45 -9.47 25.83
N THR A 310 -1.53 -10.14 26.98
CA THR A 310 -2.64 -11.06 27.31
C THR A 310 -4.02 -10.42 27.09
N PHE A 311 -4.20 -9.16 27.50
CA PHE A 311 -5.46 -8.45 27.30
C PHE A 311 -5.76 -8.16 25.83
N GLN A 312 -4.76 -7.84 25.02
CA GLN A 312 -4.92 -7.68 23.57
C GLN A 312 -5.32 -8.99 22.89
N VAL A 313 -4.72 -10.12 23.28
CA VAL A 313 -5.10 -11.45 22.81
C VAL A 313 -6.54 -11.79 23.23
N SER A 314 -6.94 -11.44 24.46
CA SER A 314 -8.32 -11.63 24.94
C SER A 314 -9.33 -10.82 24.12
N LEU A 315 -9.03 -9.56 23.80
CA LEU A 315 -9.90 -8.76 22.94
C LEU A 315 -9.94 -9.33 21.51
N LEU A 316 -8.80 -9.76 20.98
CA LEU A 316 -8.73 -10.39 19.65
C LEU A 316 -9.57 -11.67 19.59
N LYS A 317 -9.61 -12.47 20.69
CA LYS A 317 -10.52 -13.61 20.82
C LYS A 317 -11.98 -13.17 20.78
N ALA A 318 -12.37 -12.11 21.49
CA ALA A 318 -13.72 -11.59 21.44
C ALA A 318 -14.13 -11.13 20.02
N VAL A 319 -13.20 -10.53 19.25
CA VAL A 319 -13.41 -10.19 17.83
C VAL A 319 -13.66 -11.44 17.00
N ILE A 320 -12.84 -12.48 17.17
CA ILE A 320 -12.97 -13.78 16.46
C ILE A 320 -14.30 -14.47 16.78
N ASP A 321 -14.77 -14.36 18.03
CA ASP A 321 -16.04 -14.94 18.48
C ASP A 321 -17.28 -14.09 18.03
N GLY A 322 -17.04 -13.00 17.27
CA GLY A 322 -18.08 -12.19 16.62
C GLY A 322 -18.71 -11.10 17.50
N HIS A 323 -18.12 -10.77 18.65
CA HIS A 323 -18.60 -9.68 19.46
C HIS A 323 -18.32 -8.30 18.80
N VAL A 324 -19.25 -7.37 18.94
CA VAL A 324 -19.14 -5.99 18.46
C VAL A 324 -19.07 -5.00 19.62
N LYS A 325 -19.92 -5.20 20.65
CA LYS A 325 -20.01 -4.34 21.83
C LYS A 325 -19.08 -4.81 22.95
N PHE A 326 -17.79 -4.56 22.81
CA PHE A 326 -16.76 -5.04 23.76
C PHE A 326 -16.85 -4.43 25.15
N SER A 327 -17.50 -3.26 25.32
CA SER A 327 -17.69 -2.60 26.61
C SER A 327 -18.90 -3.13 27.41
N ALA A 328 -19.65 -4.10 26.87
CA ALA A 328 -20.74 -4.75 27.60
C ALA A 328 -20.17 -5.56 28.78
N SER A 329 -20.78 -5.47 29.94
CA SER A 329 -20.32 -6.10 31.19
C SER A 329 -20.12 -7.61 31.04
N GLU A 330 -21.00 -8.27 30.28
CA GLU A 330 -20.88 -9.69 29.96
C GLU A 330 -19.62 -10.04 29.18
N VAL A 331 -19.30 -9.23 28.13
CA VAL A 331 -18.11 -9.42 27.29
C VAL A 331 -16.84 -9.14 28.09
N ILE A 332 -16.83 -8.06 28.87
CA ILE A 332 -15.70 -7.72 29.76
C ILE A 332 -15.40 -8.88 30.70
N ARG A 333 -16.43 -9.47 31.34
CA ARG A 333 -16.27 -10.59 32.27
C ARG A 333 -15.82 -11.86 31.53
N LYS A 334 -16.47 -12.21 30.42
CA LYS A 334 -16.19 -13.44 29.65
C LYS A 334 -14.75 -13.50 29.15
N TYR A 335 -14.20 -12.37 28.68
CA TYR A 335 -12.86 -12.29 28.11
C TYR A 335 -11.83 -11.65 29.05
N SER A 336 -12.21 -11.38 30.31
CA SER A 336 -11.32 -10.79 31.31
C SER A 336 -10.70 -9.46 30.86
N LEU A 337 -11.49 -8.57 30.23
CA LEU A 337 -11.00 -7.33 29.64
C LEU A 337 -10.82 -6.19 30.66
N ASN A 338 -11.05 -6.47 31.95
CA ASN A 338 -10.88 -5.59 33.09
C ASN A 338 -11.94 -4.47 33.18
N SER A 339 -11.97 -3.49 32.25
CA SER A 339 -12.93 -2.38 32.29
C SER A 339 -13.21 -1.80 30.90
N SER A 340 -14.28 -0.99 30.78
CA SER A 340 -14.62 -0.28 29.53
C SER A 340 -13.49 0.67 29.09
N ALA A 341 -12.81 1.34 30.04
CA ALA A 341 -11.68 2.20 29.75
C ALA A 341 -10.50 1.40 29.18
N ASN A 342 -10.26 0.20 29.72
CA ASN A 342 -9.23 -0.70 29.20
C ASN A 342 -9.58 -1.20 27.79
N VAL A 343 -10.84 -1.55 27.54
CA VAL A 343 -11.32 -1.96 26.20
C VAL A 343 -10.99 -0.92 25.15
N ARG A 344 -11.20 0.38 25.43
CA ARG A 344 -10.85 1.46 24.51
C ARG A 344 -9.36 1.46 24.18
N ARG A 345 -8.48 1.37 25.21
CA ARG A 345 -7.04 1.30 25.02
C ARG A 345 -6.61 0.07 24.22
N LEU A 346 -7.25 -1.07 24.44
CA LEU A 346 -6.97 -2.30 23.71
C LEU A 346 -7.38 -2.20 22.23
N LYS A 347 -8.54 -1.59 21.92
CA LYS A 347 -8.97 -1.28 20.57
C LYS A 347 -7.91 -0.42 19.86
N ASP A 348 -7.54 0.69 20.48
CA ASP A 348 -6.56 1.62 19.91
C ASP A 348 -5.20 0.94 19.67
N ALA A 349 -4.77 0.09 20.61
CA ALA A 349 -3.51 -0.66 20.47
C ALA A 349 -3.54 -1.67 19.33
N LEU A 350 -4.64 -2.43 19.16
CA LEU A 350 -4.78 -3.38 18.05
C LEU A 350 -4.93 -2.67 16.70
N MET A 351 -5.57 -1.49 16.68
CA MET A 351 -5.63 -0.63 15.49
C MET A 351 -4.26 -0.07 15.13
N LYS A 352 -3.49 0.43 16.11
CA LYS A 352 -2.12 0.93 15.89
C LYS A 352 -1.18 -0.16 15.36
N LYS A 353 -1.42 -1.42 15.73
CA LYS A 353 -0.68 -2.58 15.21
C LYS A 353 -1.23 -3.10 13.88
N GLU A 354 -2.21 -2.42 13.28
CA GLU A 354 -2.85 -2.81 12.01
C GLU A 354 -3.41 -4.26 12.01
N ILE A 355 -3.85 -4.73 13.17
CA ILE A 355 -4.44 -6.07 13.30
C ILE A 355 -5.94 -6.01 13.01
N ILE A 356 -6.63 -5.00 13.56
CA ILE A 356 -8.05 -4.77 13.34
C ILE A 356 -8.29 -3.37 12.80
N THR A 357 -9.44 -3.21 12.14
CA THR A 357 -10.02 -1.89 11.83
C THR A 357 -11.53 -1.94 12.12
N PHE A 358 -12.17 -0.79 12.14
CA PHE A 358 -13.62 -0.68 12.33
C PHE A 358 -14.26 -0.17 11.05
N VAL A 359 -15.36 -0.80 10.65
CA VAL A 359 -16.03 -0.51 9.38
C VAL A 359 -17.53 -0.28 9.63
N GLY A 360 -18.09 0.70 8.91
CA GLY A 360 -19.51 1.07 8.97
C GLY A 360 -19.88 1.88 10.22
N ASP A 361 -21.13 2.37 10.23
CA ASP A 361 -21.66 3.22 11.31
C ASP A 361 -21.74 2.50 12.66
N GLU A 362 -21.86 1.17 12.65
CA GLU A 362 -21.88 0.32 13.85
C GLU A 362 -20.49 0.00 14.40
N GLU A 363 -19.42 0.57 13.84
CA GLU A 363 -18.05 0.28 14.24
C GLU A 363 -17.77 -1.24 14.33
N ARG A 364 -18.16 -2.00 13.32
CA ARG A 364 -17.91 -3.45 13.29
C ARG A 364 -16.42 -3.74 13.17
N PRO A 365 -15.82 -4.51 14.09
CA PRO A 365 -14.41 -4.87 14.02
C PRO A 365 -14.16 -5.85 12.87
N VAL A 366 -13.10 -5.62 12.12
CA VAL A 366 -12.64 -6.51 11.04
C VAL A 366 -11.14 -6.74 11.21
N ILE A 367 -10.73 -8.00 11.19
CA ILE A 367 -9.30 -8.37 11.13
C ILE A 367 -8.83 -8.07 9.72
N LEU A 368 -7.76 -7.28 9.58
CA LEU A 368 -7.30 -6.79 8.28
C LEU A 368 -6.73 -7.90 7.39
N ASP A 369 -6.05 -8.89 7.98
CA ASP A 369 -5.46 -10.02 7.26
C ASP A 369 -6.39 -11.24 7.31
N PRO A 370 -7.02 -11.66 6.18
CA PRO A 370 -7.96 -12.78 6.16
C PRO A 370 -7.32 -14.14 6.47
N LEU A 371 -6.05 -14.35 6.08
CA LEU A 371 -5.36 -15.60 6.36
C LEU A 371 -4.97 -15.70 7.85
N PHE A 372 -4.59 -14.55 8.46
CA PHE A 372 -4.36 -14.47 9.90
C PHE A 372 -5.64 -14.74 10.69
N GLU A 373 -6.79 -14.18 10.25
CA GLU A 373 -8.09 -14.47 10.84
C GLU A 373 -8.41 -15.95 10.80
N TYR A 374 -8.23 -16.59 9.65
CA TYR A 374 -8.44 -18.03 9.49
C TYR A 374 -7.53 -18.84 10.41
N TRP A 375 -6.23 -18.50 10.49
CA TRP A 375 -5.27 -19.16 11.36
C TRP A 375 -5.62 -18.98 12.84
N LEU A 376 -6.04 -17.80 13.26
CA LEU A 376 -6.50 -17.56 14.64
C LEU A 376 -7.68 -18.47 15.00
N LYS A 377 -8.70 -18.56 14.13
CA LYS A 377 -9.90 -19.39 14.35
C LYS A 377 -9.58 -20.87 14.42
N ASN A 378 -8.81 -21.36 13.46
CA ASN A 378 -8.69 -22.80 13.21
C ASN A 378 -7.44 -23.43 13.82
N THR A 379 -6.46 -22.63 14.24
CA THR A 379 -5.19 -23.11 14.78
C THR A 379 -4.90 -22.58 16.17
N TYR A 380 -4.85 -21.27 16.32
CA TYR A 380 -4.39 -20.64 17.57
C TYR A 380 -5.39 -20.77 18.71
N PHE A 381 -6.64 -20.36 18.52
CA PHE A 381 -7.66 -20.44 19.56
C PHE A 381 -8.27 -21.82 19.69
N LYS A 382 -8.31 -22.64 18.62
CA LYS A 382 -8.80 -24.03 18.69
C LYS A 382 -7.92 -24.93 19.54
N LYS A 383 -6.59 -24.74 19.53
CA LYS A 383 -5.65 -25.49 20.37
C LYS A 383 -5.68 -25.12 21.85
N ARG A 384 -6.37 -24.05 22.23
CA ARG A 384 -6.47 -23.56 23.62
C ARG A 384 -7.83 -23.80 24.25
N GLN A 385 -8.74 -24.49 23.57
CA GLN A 385 -9.98 -25.06 24.10
C GLN A 385 -9.73 -26.49 24.56
#